data_a254f6c5d778401b3f5ca8b39b6be4a5
#
_entry.id   a254f6c5d778401b3f5ca8b39b6be4a5
#
_cell.length_a   1.000
_cell.length_b   1.000
_cell.length_c   1.000
_cell.angle_alpha   90.00
_cell.angle_beta   90.00
_cell.angle_gamma   90.00
#
_symmetry.space_group_name_H-M   'P 1'
#
loop_
_entity.id
_entity.type
_entity.pdbx_description
1 polymer ?
#
loop_
_entity_poly.entity_id
_entity_poly.type
_entity_poly.pdbx_seq_one_letter_code
_entity_poly.pdbx_strand_id
1 'polypeptide(L)'
;MADEDVFQLVIATPERQLVETDVLEAQIPCLDGFIGVLPGHAVLVSELKPGVLTYRTTTETKVLAVYGGFVEVQPDRVRVLADDAERKEDIDVQKAREELEKATNELGAEGIESDPAVALFKAQRAEARVEAAVRKV
;
A
#
# COMPACT_ATOMS: atom_id res chain seq x y z
N MET A 1 20.78 7.39 -26.37
CA MET A 1 20.42 6.59 -25.21
C MET A 1 18.97 6.12 -25.34
N ALA A 2 18.76 4.87 -25.18
CA ALA A 2 17.41 4.38 -25.17
C ALA A 2 16.69 4.86 -23.92
N ASP A 3 15.51 5.39 -24.08
CA ASP A 3 14.70 5.75 -22.94
C ASP A 3 14.29 4.47 -22.22
N GLU A 4 14.32 4.50 -20.90
CA GLU A 4 13.80 3.39 -20.15
C GLU A 4 12.27 3.37 -20.28
N ASP A 5 11.73 2.17 -20.43
CA ASP A 5 10.29 2.02 -20.44
C ASP A 5 9.72 2.33 -19.08
N VAL A 6 8.75 3.21 -19.04
CA VAL A 6 8.08 3.62 -17.82
C VAL A 6 6.57 3.54 -18.01
N PHE A 7 5.86 3.51 -16.88
CA PHE A 7 4.43 3.73 -16.87
C PHE A 7 4.10 4.79 -15.82
N GLN A 8 2.98 5.46 -15.99
CA GLN A 8 2.53 6.45 -15.03
C GLN A 8 1.88 5.76 -13.83
N LEU A 9 2.33 6.10 -12.63
CA LEU A 9 1.69 5.64 -11.39
C LEU A 9 0.98 6.80 -10.73
N VAL A 10 -0.30 6.61 -10.45
CA VAL A 10 -1.11 7.54 -9.67
C VAL A 10 -1.59 6.81 -8.42
N ILE A 11 -1.35 7.41 -7.26
CA ILE A 11 -1.89 6.90 -5.99
C ILE A 11 -2.70 8.02 -5.37
N ALA A 12 -3.98 7.76 -5.16
CA ALA A 12 -4.90 8.74 -4.62
C ALA A 12 -5.80 8.13 -3.54
N THR A 13 -6.20 8.98 -2.62
CA THR A 13 -7.25 8.69 -1.64
C THR A 13 -8.40 9.67 -1.90
N PRO A 14 -9.56 9.50 -1.24
CA PRO A 14 -10.66 10.46 -1.39
C PRO A 14 -10.27 11.90 -1.02
N GLU A 15 -9.30 12.07 -0.12
CA GLU A 15 -8.89 13.39 0.36
C GLU A 15 -7.86 14.07 -0.52
N ARG A 16 -6.97 13.26 -1.16
CA ARG A 16 -5.85 13.86 -1.91
C ARG A 16 -5.16 12.86 -2.83
N GLN A 17 -4.42 13.38 -3.79
CA GLN A 17 -3.51 12.61 -4.60
C GLN A 17 -2.13 12.62 -3.94
N LEU A 18 -1.60 11.44 -3.69
CA LEU A 18 -0.31 11.26 -3.00
C LEU A 18 0.86 11.14 -3.96
N VAL A 19 0.65 10.51 -5.10
CA VAL A 19 1.70 10.22 -6.07
C VAL A 19 1.16 10.39 -7.47
N GLU A 20 1.94 11.03 -8.33
CA GLU A 20 1.74 11.05 -9.78
C GLU A 20 3.13 11.18 -10.41
N THR A 21 3.67 10.07 -10.90
CA THR A 21 5.02 10.06 -11.45
C THR A 21 5.23 8.88 -12.39
N ASP A 22 6.26 8.96 -13.21
CA ASP A 22 6.67 7.85 -14.06
C ASP A 22 7.53 6.90 -13.23
N VAL A 23 7.26 5.61 -13.35
CA VAL A 23 7.95 4.58 -12.59
C VAL A 23 8.40 3.43 -13.50
N LEU A 24 9.43 2.71 -13.06
CA LEU A 24 9.95 1.54 -13.75
C LEU A 24 9.24 0.27 -13.34
N GLU A 25 8.82 0.19 -12.09
CA GLU A 25 8.08 -0.95 -11.54
C GLU A 25 7.33 -0.56 -10.27
N ALA A 26 6.32 -1.33 -9.93
CA ALA A 26 5.60 -1.19 -8.68
C ALA A 26 5.22 -2.57 -8.14
N GLN A 27 5.23 -2.71 -6.81
CA GLN A 27 4.75 -3.88 -6.09
C GLN A 27 3.53 -3.46 -5.30
N ILE A 28 2.39 -4.09 -5.57
CA ILE A 28 1.09 -3.63 -5.07
C ILE A 28 0.42 -4.75 -4.26
N PRO A 29 0.02 -4.49 -3.00
CA PRO A 29 -0.61 -5.51 -2.17
C PRO A 29 -2.09 -5.68 -2.55
N CYS A 30 -2.42 -6.82 -3.15
CA CYS A 30 -3.78 -7.16 -3.54
C CYS A 30 -4.32 -8.29 -2.66
N LEU A 31 -5.64 -8.51 -2.68
CA LEU A 31 -6.27 -9.54 -1.86
C LEU A 31 -5.68 -10.93 -2.08
N ASP A 32 -5.38 -11.27 -3.34
CA ASP A 32 -4.84 -12.57 -3.71
C ASP A 32 -3.32 -12.64 -3.63
N GLY A 33 -2.68 -11.60 -3.12
CA GLY A 33 -1.22 -11.51 -3.02
C GLY A 33 -0.68 -10.28 -3.72
N PHE A 34 0.64 -10.09 -3.65
CA PHE A 34 1.29 -8.97 -4.32
C PHE A 34 1.28 -9.15 -5.82
N ILE A 35 1.03 -8.07 -6.54
CA ILE A 35 1.27 -8.03 -7.98
C ILE A 35 2.47 -7.13 -8.25
N GLY A 36 3.38 -7.64 -9.09
CA GLY A 36 4.49 -6.85 -9.61
C GLY A 36 4.10 -6.29 -10.98
N VAL A 37 4.18 -4.99 -11.13
CA VAL A 37 3.80 -4.31 -12.37
C VAL A 37 5.03 -3.73 -13.05
N LEU A 38 5.19 -4.08 -14.33
CA LEU A 38 6.17 -3.52 -15.24
C LEU A 38 5.46 -2.83 -16.39
N PRO A 39 6.14 -1.95 -17.15
CA PRO A 39 5.53 -1.33 -18.33
C PRO A 39 5.00 -2.41 -19.29
N GLY A 40 3.82 -2.17 -19.85
CA GLY A 40 3.21 -3.13 -20.76
C GLY A 40 2.40 -4.23 -20.09
N HIS A 41 2.20 -4.16 -18.79
CA HIS A 41 1.41 -5.15 -18.06
C HIS A 41 -0.01 -5.29 -18.64
N ALA A 42 -0.53 -6.51 -18.59
CA ALA A 42 -1.91 -6.76 -19.03
C ALA A 42 -2.91 -5.97 -18.19
N VAL A 43 -4.02 -5.62 -18.79
CA VAL A 43 -5.11 -4.89 -18.13
C VAL A 43 -5.66 -5.75 -16.97
N LEU A 44 -5.79 -5.13 -15.80
CA LEU A 44 -6.23 -5.80 -14.60
C LEU A 44 -6.90 -4.79 -13.66
N VAL A 45 -7.97 -5.21 -13.02
CA VAL A 45 -8.58 -4.50 -11.90
C VAL A 45 -8.56 -5.46 -10.71
N SER A 46 -8.06 -5.00 -9.58
CA SER A 46 -7.96 -5.84 -8.39
C SER A 46 -8.28 -5.04 -7.14
N GLU A 47 -8.71 -5.74 -6.11
CA GLU A 47 -8.94 -5.15 -4.81
C GLU A 47 -7.66 -5.16 -4.00
N LEU A 48 -7.39 -4.07 -3.29
CA LEU A 48 -6.22 -3.94 -2.43
C LEU A 48 -6.51 -4.53 -1.04
N LYS A 49 -5.47 -5.06 -0.41
CA LYS A 49 -5.51 -5.36 1.02
C LYS A 49 -4.61 -4.36 1.75
N PRO A 50 -4.76 -4.20 3.08
CA PRO A 50 -3.79 -3.43 3.84
C PRO A 50 -2.39 -4.01 3.67
N GLY A 51 -1.45 -3.20 3.26
CA GLY A 51 -0.09 -3.68 2.99
C GLY A 51 0.84 -2.58 2.54
N VAL A 52 2.05 -2.97 2.23
CA VAL A 52 3.10 -2.05 1.78
C VAL A 52 3.15 -2.05 0.25
N LEU A 53 3.03 -0.86 -0.32
CA LEU A 53 3.22 -0.63 -1.74
C LEU A 53 4.60 0.00 -1.94
N THR A 54 5.37 -0.53 -2.89
CA THR A 54 6.66 0.05 -3.25
C THR A 54 6.68 0.35 -4.74
N TYR A 55 7.39 1.40 -5.12
CA TYR A 55 7.64 1.68 -6.53
C TYR A 55 9.05 2.23 -6.72
N ARG A 56 9.58 1.99 -7.91
CA ARG A 56 10.94 2.41 -8.25
C ARG A 56 10.89 3.36 -9.45
N THR A 57 11.54 4.51 -9.28
CA THR A 57 11.80 5.46 -10.37
C THR A 57 13.24 5.27 -10.86
N THR A 58 13.67 6.10 -11.79
CA THR A 58 15.05 6.06 -12.28
C THR A 58 16.07 6.45 -11.21
N THR A 59 15.65 7.12 -10.13
CA THR A 59 16.55 7.66 -9.12
C THR A 59 16.35 7.09 -7.72
N GLU A 60 15.17 6.53 -7.42
CA GLU A 60 14.87 6.13 -6.04
C GLU A 60 13.79 5.06 -5.97
N THR A 61 13.72 4.42 -4.81
CA THR A 61 12.62 3.53 -4.44
C THR A 61 11.80 4.20 -3.35
N LYS A 62 10.48 4.19 -3.51
CA LYS A 62 9.56 4.80 -2.56
C LYS A 62 8.64 3.75 -1.95
N VAL A 63 8.19 4.03 -0.74
CA VAL A 63 7.37 3.12 0.08
C VAL A 63 6.16 3.87 0.62
N LEU A 64 5.00 3.23 0.53
CA LEU A 64 3.75 3.71 1.15
C LEU A 64 3.07 2.54 1.86
N ALA A 65 2.29 2.86 2.89
CA ALA A 65 1.29 1.94 3.41
C ALA A 65 -0.04 2.27 2.73
N VAL A 66 -0.74 1.26 2.23
CA VAL A 66 -2.09 1.41 1.68
C VAL A 66 -3.04 0.52 2.48
N TYR A 67 -4.27 0.97 2.66
CA TYR A 67 -5.20 0.35 3.61
C TYR A 67 -6.52 -0.07 2.95
N GLY A 68 -6.42 -0.72 1.80
CA GLY A 68 -7.60 -1.15 1.05
C GLY A 68 -7.90 -0.22 -0.12
N GLY A 69 -8.90 -0.57 -0.89
CA GLY A 69 -9.29 0.12 -2.11
C GLY A 69 -9.12 -0.75 -3.34
N PHE A 70 -8.84 -0.12 -4.47
CA PHE A 70 -8.71 -0.82 -5.75
C PHE A 70 -7.51 -0.33 -6.53
N VAL A 71 -7.01 -1.18 -7.41
CA VAL A 71 -5.99 -0.83 -8.39
C VAL A 71 -6.48 -1.16 -9.79
N GLU A 72 -6.26 -0.22 -10.71
CA GLU A 72 -6.52 -0.40 -12.13
C GLU A 72 -5.18 -0.36 -12.85
N VAL A 73 -4.85 -1.47 -13.50
CA VAL A 73 -3.58 -1.61 -14.25
C VAL A 73 -3.87 -1.56 -15.74
N GLN A 74 -3.15 -0.70 -16.45
CA GLN A 74 -3.14 -0.60 -17.91
C GLN A 74 -1.69 -0.66 -18.39
N PRO A 75 -1.43 -0.93 -19.69
CA PRO A 75 -0.05 -1.07 -20.15
C PRO A 75 0.86 0.14 -19.90
N ASP A 76 0.31 1.34 -19.89
CA ASP A 76 1.05 2.60 -19.74
C ASP A 76 0.73 3.36 -18.48
N ARG A 77 -0.21 2.89 -17.67
CA ARG A 77 -0.67 3.62 -16.49
C ARG A 77 -1.25 2.68 -15.45
N VAL A 78 -0.95 2.99 -14.19
CA VAL A 78 -1.52 2.31 -13.03
C VAL A 78 -2.15 3.35 -12.12
N ARG A 79 -3.39 3.12 -11.71
CA ARG A 79 -4.12 3.98 -10.79
C ARG A 79 -4.45 3.18 -9.54
N VAL A 80 -3.90 3.61 -8.43
CA VAL A 80 -4.20 3.05 -7.11
C VAL A 80 -5.18 4.00 -6.42
N LEU A 81 -6.40 3.53 -6.22
CA LEU A 81 -7.46 4.28 -5.57
C LEU A 81 -7.66 3.70 -4.18
N ALA A 82 -6.81 4.14 -3.25
CA ALA A 82 -6.79 3.62 -1.89
C ALA A 82 -7.87 4.28 -1.04
N ASP A 83 -8.47 3.52 -0.14
CA ASP A 83 -9.40 4.06 0.85
C ASP A 83 -8.66 5.02 1.78
N ASP A 84 -7.43 4.68 2.14
CA ASP A 84 -6.50 5.51 2.87
C ASP A 84 -5.08 5.05 2.59
N ALA A 85 -4.12 5.95 2.71
CA ALA A 85 -2.72 5.65 2.46
C ALA A 85 -1.81 6.67 3.13
N GLU A 86 -0.59 6.25 3.43
CA GLU A 86 0.44 7.12 4.02
C GLU A 86 1.79 6.86 3.35
N ARG A 87 2.55 7.93 3.08
CA ARG A 87 3.94 7.78 2.68
C ARG A 87 4.76 7.34 3.89
N LYS A 88 5.79 6.53 3.64
CA LYS A 88 6.73 6.07 4.69
C LYS A 88 7.21 7.24 5.57
N GLU A 89 7.64 8.33 4.96
CA GLU A 89 8.20 9.48 5.67
C GLU A 89 7.18 10.24 6.54
N ASP A 90 5.89 10.02 6.32
CA ASP A 90 4.82 10.65 7.08
C ASP A 90 4.35 9.80 8.27
N ILE A 91 4.86 8.59 8.40
CA ILE A 91 4.45 7.66 9.47
C ILE A 91 5.32 7.85 10.70
N ASP A 92 4.67 8.08 11.85
CA ASP A 92 5.33 8.09 13.15
C ASP A 92 5.52 6.65 13.60
N VAL A 93 6.77 6.18 13.64
CA VAL A 93 7.10 4.78 13.94
C VAL A 93 6.62 4.37 15.33
N GLN A 94 6.82 5.24 16.32
CA GLN A 94 6.44 4.90 17.69
C GLN A 94 4.93 4.74 17.83
N LYS A 95 4.17 5.66 17.25
CA LYS A 95 2.70 5.55 17.25
C LYS A 95 2.22 4.33 16.50
N ALA A 96 2.87 4.01 15.37
CA ALA A 96 2.53 2.83 14.59
C ALA A 96 2.73 1.55 15.40
N ARG A 97 3.83 1.45 16.15
CA ARG A 97 4.11 0.29 17.00
C ARG A 97 3.11 0.16 18.14
N GLU A 98 2.76 1.27 18.78
CA GLU A 98 1.74 1.28 19.84
C GLU A 98 0.38 0.83 19.32
N GLU A 99 -0.01 1.30 18.15
CA GLU A 99 -1.25 0.92 17.49
C GLU A 99 -1.27 -0.57 17.16
N LEU A 100 -0.15 -1.11 16.67
CA LEU A 100 -0.03 -2.53 16.36
C LEU A 100 -0.15 -3.39 17.63
N GLU A 101 0.52 -2.99 18.70
CA GLU A 101 0.44 -3.71 19.98
C GLU A 101 -1.00 -3.74 20.48
N LYS A 102 -1.68 -2.60 20.44
CA LYS A 102 -3.09 -2.49 20.85
C LYS A 102 -3.99 -3.37 19.99
N ALA A 103 -3.83 -3.31 18.67
CA ALA A 103 -4.65 -4.10 17.75
C ALA A 103 -4.40 -5.61 17.92
N THR A 104 -3.16 -6.01 18.17
CA THR A 104 -2.80 -7.41 18.42
C THR A 104 -3.42 -7.91 19.72
N ASN A 105 -3.39 -7.09 20.77
CA ASN A 105 -4.01 -7.43 22.06
C ASN A 105 -5.53 -7.57 21.92
N GLU A 106 -6.17 -6.72 21.13
CA GLU A 106 -7.61 -6.80 20.87
C GLU A 106 -7.99 -8.11 20.17
N LEU A 107 -7.16 -8.59 19.23
CA LEU A 107 -7.39 -9.87 18.55
C LEU A 107 -7.34 -11.05 19.50
N GLY A 108 -6.44 -11.01 20.50
CA GLY A 108 -6.26 -12.10 21.45
C GLY A 108 -7.17 -12.04 22.65
N ALA A 109 -7.93 -10.96 22.84
CA ALA A 109 -8.74 -10.78 24.04
C ALA A 109 -10.05 -11.56 23.94
N GLU A 110 -10.42 -12.23 25.05
CA GLU A 110 -11.71 -12.89 25.18
C GLU A 110 -12.79 -11.87 25.49
N GLY A 111 -14.00 -12.11 24.98
CA GLY A 111 -15.15 -11.28 25.31
C GLY A 111 -15.24 -9.95 24.58
N ILE A 112 -14.49 -9.78 23.50
CA ILE A 112 -14.60 -8.59 22.67
C ILE A 112 -15.93 -8.60 21.95
N GLU A 113 -16.68 -7.53 22.10
CA GLU A 113 -17.98 -7.34 21.43
C GLU A 113 -17.85 -6.96 19.94
N SER A 114 -16.64 -6.66 19.50
CA SER A 114 -16.40 -6.22 18.12
C SER A 114 -16.39 -7.40 17.14
N ASP A 115 -16.82 -7.11 15.91
CA ASP A 115 -16.78 -8.06 14.81
C ASP A 115 -15.32 -8.54 14.59
N PRO A 116 -15.07 -9.85 14.57
CA PRO A 116 -13.73 -10.39 14.33
C PRO A 116 -13.09 -9.88 13.03
N ALA A 117 -13.89 -9.66 12.00
CA ALA A 117 -13.40 -9.14 10.72
C ALA A 117 -12.86 -7.72 10.87
N VAL A 118 -13.53 -6.88 11.67
CA VAL A 118 -13.07 -5.51 11.94
C VAL A 118 -11.78 -5.53 12.74
N ALA A 119 -11.69 -6.40 13.75
CA ALA A 119 -10.49 -6.52 14.56
C ALA A 119 -9.29 -7.00 13.73
N LEU A 120 -9.51 -7.96 12.83
CA LEU A 120 -8.48 -8.46 11.92
C LEU A 120 -8.02 -7.35 10.96
N PHE A 121 -8.94 -6.59 10.40
CA PHE A 121 -8.61 -5.48 9.50
C PHE A 121 -7.75 -4.43 10.21
N LYS A 122 -8.10 -4.08 11.45
CA LYS A 122 -7.31 -3.12 12.25
C LYS A 122 -5.89 -3.63 12.49
N ALA A 123 -5.75 -4.93 12.77
CA ALA A 123 -4.43 -5.52 12.98
C ALA A 123 -3.60 -5.52 11.70
N GLN A 124 -4.21 -5.88 10.56
CA GLN A 124 -3.53 -5.86 9.26
C GLN A 124 -3.12 -4.45 8.87
N ARG A 125 -3.98 -3.46 9.13
CA ARG A 125 -3.68 -2.06 8.87
C ARG A 125 -2.50 -1.58 9.72
N ALA A 126 -2.51 -1.88 11.01
CA ALA A 126 -1.45 -1.51 11.93
C ALA A 126 -0.12 -2.17 11.56
N GLU A 127 -0.15 -3.45 11.17
CA GLU A 127 1.04 -4.17 10.71
C GLU A 127 1.62 -3.55 9.45
N ALA A 128 0.79 -3.23 8.47
CA ALA A 128 1.21 -2.57 7.23
C ALA A 128 1.86 -1.22 7.52
N ARG A 129 1.31 -0.47 8.46
CA ARG A 129 1.82 0.84 8.86
C ARG A 129 3.21 0.75 9.46
N VAL A 130 3.43 -0.19 10.38
CA VAL A 130 4.76 -0.43 10.97
C VAL A 130 5.73 -0.91 9.90
N GLU A 131 5.32 -1.87 9.07
CA GLU A 131 6.19 -2.42 8.03
C GLU A 131 6.65 -1.34 7.05
N ALA A 132 5.74 -0.47 6.61
CA ALA A 132 6.10 0.65 5.74
C ALA A 132 7.05 1.62 6.43
N ALA A 133 6.79 1.94 7.70
CA ALA A 133 7.60 2.90 8.45
C ALA A 133 9.04 2.45 8.63
N VAL A 134 9.28 1.15 8.79
CA VAL A 134 10.62 0.60 9.04
C VAL A 134 11.28 0.00 7.79
N ARG A 135 10.58 -0.05 6.65
CA ARG A 135 11.12 -0.63 5.42
C ARG A 135 12.36 0.13 4.95
N LYS A 136 13.43 -0.59 4.74
CA LYS A 136 14.65 -0.04 4.15
C LYS A 136 14.49 0.05 2.64
N VAL A 137 14.99 1.11 2.05
CA VAL A 137 14.99 1.34 0.60
C VAL A 137 16.37 1.69 0.07
#